data_35d6d6df77c2d5b238db02f9bcbd75a0
#
_entry.id   35d6d6df77c2d5b238db02f9bcbd75a0
#
_cell.length_a   1.000
_cell.length_b   1.000
_cell.length_c   1.000
_cell.angle_alpha   90.00
_cell.angle_beta   90.00
_cell.angle_gamma   90.00
#
_symmetry.space_group_name_H-M   'P 1'
#
loop_
_entity.id
_entity.type
_entity.pdbx_description
1 polymer ?
#
loop_
_entity_poly.entity_id
_entity_poly.type
_entity_poly.pdbx_seq_one_letter_code
_entity_poly.pdbx_strand_id
1 'polypeptide(L)'
;MRFTIPKTSRKKSRLRKQNRKVRKASKGTSVQIVLALSNISLYNKDMNSITDSTYTTQEKLQILADAAKYDVACTSSGSSRRGKKGELGNAEACGICHSFAADGRCISLLKILMTNHCAYDCKYCINRSSNDVPRATFTPEEICQLTIEFYKRNYIEGLFLSSGVLKNPTYTMEKMCETLLLLRTKYHFNGYIHVKTIPGASDELLAAAGYLADRISVNMELPTQESLHLLAPNKTMQNILNPMGKVQNTIASHRIAVGKSAYMDRSRGNQFLNQGIFSDNSKKIFRKKLENQNMNAKLKGYNAPAKDGRNVFSGRENEMYNRILTWENACQLAPLDMSDLKRSFAPAGQSTQMIIGATGESDYTLLQTTQALYQGFDLKRVFYSAYIPLNEDRVLPQIGTPPPLLREHRLYQADWLLRFYGFQAGELLSEEQPNFNELLDPKCDWALRHLDQFPVDVERASYPVLLRVPGIGPKSASRITHARRYGSLDFDSLKKMGVVLKRAHYFITCGGRQMYHTPIEQEYITRQLVTVDKNDLWKIRHSGESYSQMTLADFGIK
;
A
#
# COMPACT_ATOMS: atom_id res chain seq x y z
N MET A 1 44.41 43.51 9.82
CA MET A 1 43.25 43.27 8.96
C MET A 1 42.11 42.70 9.80
N ARG A 2 41.06 43.50 10.05
CA ARG A 2 39.88 43.09 10.83
C ARG A 2 38.83 42.61 9.85
N PHE A 3 38.42 41.35 9.97
CA PHE A 3 37.29 40.80 9.24
C PHE A 3 35.99 41.06 10.02
N THR A 4 35.10 41.82 9.42
CA THR A 4 33.73 42.10 9.90
C THR A 4 32.78 41.04 9.46
N ILE A 5 32.06 40.42 10.41
CA ILE A 5 31.01 39.41 10.19
C ILE A 5 29.66 40.12 10.04
N PRO A 6 28.84 39.86 9.00
CA PRO A 6 27.54 40.48 8.84
C PRO A 6 26.49 39.91 9.81
N LYS A 7 25.73 40.79 10.42
CA LYS A 7 24.65 40.47 11.39
C LYS A 7 23.43 39.81 10.73
N THR A 8 23.15 38.57 11.08
CA THR A 8 21.92 37.82 10.71
C THR A 8 20.79 38.02 11.73
N SER A 9 20.40 39.23 12.06
CA SER A 9 19.39 39.50 13.10
C SER A 9 17.94 39.62 12.59
N ARG A 10 17.72 39.82 11.28
CA ARG A 10 16.35 40.00 10.75
C ARG A 10 15.53 38.73 10.48
N LYS A 11 16.16 37.56 10.32
CA LYS A 11 15.44 36.30 10.10
C LYS A 11 14.86 35.69 11.39
N LYS A 12 15.52 35.92 12.54
CA LYS A 12 15.03 35.38 13.83
C LYS A 12 13.79 36.10 14.37
N SER A 13 13.60 37.37 14.04
CA SER A 13 12.44 38.17 14.47
C SER A 13 11.15 37.80 13.71
N ARG A 14 11.25 37.47 12.41
CA ARG A 14 10.10 37.02 11.60
C ARG A 14 9.59 35.64 12.04
N LEU A 15 10.48 34.70 12.32
CA LEU A 15 10.13 33.36 12.85
C LEU A 15 9.48 33.43 14.24
N ARG A 16 9.92 34.33 15.11
CA ARG A 16 9.28 34.54 16.44
C ARG A 16 7.90 35.18 16.34
N LYS A 17 7.65 36.06 15.38
CA LYS A 17 6.30 36.63 15.15
C LYS A 17 5.34 35.63 14.52
N GLN A 18 5.82 34.76 13.64
CA GLN A 18 5.02 33.68 13.03
C GLN A 18 4.64 32.61 14.07
N ASN A 19 5.57 32.19 14.93
CA ASN A 19 5.30 31.29 16.05
C ASN A 19 4.38 31.87 17.13
N ARG A 20 4.34 33.21 17.32
CA ARG A 20 3.37 33.86 18.22
C ARG A 20 1.95 33.91 17.64
N LYS A 21 1.80 34.04 16.31
CA LYS A 21 0.48 33.97 15.64
C LYS A 21 -0.07 32.55 15.65
N VAL A 22 0.77 31.53 15.48
CA VAL A 22 0.39 30.11 15.57
C VAL A 22 -0.03 29.76 17.00
N ARG A 23 0.67 30.25 18.05
CA ARG A 23 0.29 30.02 19.45
C ARG A 23 -0.99 30.74 19.91
N LYS A 24 -1.43 31.83 19.22
CA LYS A 24 -2.71 32.48 19.52
C LYS A 24 -3.90 31.83 18.82
N ALA A 25 -3.69 31.18 17.67
CA ALA A 25 -4.73 30.42 16.96
C ALA A 25 -5.03 29.06 17.66
N SER A 26 -4.06 28.47 18.38
CA SER A 26 -4.22 27.15 19.02
C SER A 26 -5.07 27.14 20.31
N LYS A 27 -5.31 28.29 20.95
CA LYS A 27 -6.10 28.34 22.19
C LYS A 27 -7.61 28.25 22.00
N GLY A 28 -8.12 28.41 20.76
CA GLY A 28 -9.56 28.30 20.47
C GLY A 28 -9.99 26.90 20.01
N THR A 29 -9.07 26.09 19.52
CA THR A 29 -9.36 24.78 18.87
C THR A 29 -9.34 23.62 19.86
N SER A 30 -8.54 23.68 20.93
CA SER A 30 -8.51 22.63 21.98
C SER A 30 -9.85 22.47 22.71
N VAL A 31 -10.61 23.54 22.85
CA VAL A 31 -11.95 23.50 23.44
C VAL A 31 -12.96 22.81 22.52
N GLN A 32 -12.82 22.94 21.21
CA GLN A 32 -13.77 22.35 20.26
C GLN A 32 -13.62 20.83 20.12
N ILE A 33 -12.44 20.27 20.32
CA ILE A 33 -12.22 18.81 20.22
C ILE A 33 -12.52 18.12 21.54
N VAL A 34 -12.15 18.72 22.66
CA VAL A 34 -12.63 18.26 23.97
C VAL A 34 -14.16 18.37 24.02
N LEU A 35 -14.76 19.40 23.43
CA LEU A 35 -16.21 19.52 23.25
C LEU A 35 -16.77 18.56 22.20
N ALA A 36 -16.07 18.25 21.12
CA ALA A 36 -16.49 17.21 20.18
C ALA A 36 -16.42 15.82 20.82
N LEU A 37 -15.36 15.52 21.57
CA LEU A 37 -15.21 14.26 22.30
C LEU A 37 -16.08 14.21 23.58
N SER A 38 -16.34 15.33 24.26
CA SER A 38 -17.27 15.38 25.39
C SER A 38 -18.73 15.40 24.94
N ASN A 39 -19.07 15.92 23.78
CA ASN A 39 -20.39 15.73 23.16
C ASN A 39 -20.63 14.28 22.75
N ILE A 40 -19.59 13.51 22.43
CA ILE A 40 -19.66 12.04 22.27
C ILE A 40 -20.15 11.39 23.59
N SER A 41 -19.74 11.90 24.74
CA SER A 41 -20.19 11.39 26.04
C SER A 41 -21.65 11.75 26.36
N LEU A 42 -22.17 12.85 25.86
CA LEU A 42 -23.57 13.29 26.10
C LEU A 42 -24.57 12.59 25.14
N TYR A 43 -24.14 12.18 23.95
CA TYR A 43 -24.95 11.38 23.03
C TYR A 43 -25.10 9.90 23.42
N ASN A 44 -24.34 9.43 24.40
CA ASN A 44 -24.36 8.03 24.87
C ASN A 44 -25.58 7.64 25.71
N LYS A 45 -26.51 8.57 26.01
CA LYS A 45 -27.69 8.25 26.84
C LYS A 45 -28.83 7.53 26.08
N ASP A 46 -28.86 7.59 24.74
CA ASP A 46 -29.99 7.03 23.96
C ASP A 46 -29.60 5.82 23.10
N MET A 47 -28.47 5.14 23.34
CA MET A 47 -27.87 4.20 22.44
C MET A 47 -27.67 2.77 22.98
N ASN A 48 -28.58 2.29 23.82
CA ASN A 48 -28.54 0.93 24.36
C ASN A 48 -29.04 -0.17 23.38
N SER A 49 -29.20 0.08 22.09
CA SER A 49 -29.92 -0.85 21.19
C SER A 49 -29.12 -1.52 20.06
N ILE A 50 -27.77 -1.38 20.00
CA ILE A 50 -26.95 -2.06 18.96
C ILE A 50 -25.73 -2.78 19.56
N THR A 51 -25.66 -2.96 20.85
CA THR A 51 -24.73 -3.94 21.43
C THR A 51 -25.38 -5.30 21.34
N ASP A 52 -24.86 -6.16 20.45
CA ASP A 52 -25.22 -7.57 20.37
C ASP A 52 -24.86 -8.24 21.70
N SER A 53 -25.80 -8.18 22.67
CA SER A 53 -25.65 -8.78 24.00
C SER A 53 -25.65 -10.33 23.96
N THR A 54 -25.86 -10.90 22.77
CA THR A 54 -25.99 -12.36 22.57
C THR A 54 -24.64 -13.07 22.43
N TYR A 55 -23.57 -12.39 22.00
CA TYR A 55 -22.26 -13.02 21.78
C TYR A 55 -21.25 -12.64 22.87
N THR A 56 -20.50 -13.64 23.33
CA THR A 56 -19.31 -13.42 24.16
C THR A 56 -18.20 -12.76 23.34
N THR A 57 -17.25 -12.09 23.98
CA THR A 57 -16.08 -11.48 23.31
C THR A 57 -15.30 -12.50 22.46
N GLN A 58 -15.26 -13.77 22.88
CA GLN A 58 -14.59 -14.83 22.12
C GLN A 58 -15.35 -15.19 20.84
N GLU A 59 -16.68 -15.29 20.89
CA GLU A 59 -17.52 -15.55 19.71
C GLU A 59 -17.47 -14.36 18.74
N LYS A 60 -17.53 -13.12 19.26
CA LYS A 60 -17.31 -11.92 18.43
C LYS A 60 -15.94 -11.94 17.75
N LEU A 61 -14.88 -12.34 18.48
CA LEU A 61 -13.54 -12.45 17.91
C LEU A 61 -13.49 -13.46 16.75
N GLN A 62 -14.13 -14.60 16.88
CA GLN A 62 -14.19 -15.58 15.82
C GLN A 62 -14.92 -15.05 14.59
N ILE A 63 -16.11 -14.48 14.75
CA ILE A 63 -16.91 -13.89 13.66
C ILE A 63 -16.13 -12.78 12.96
N LEU A 64 -15.57 -11.83 13.71
CA LEU A 64 -14.95 -10.62 13.16
C LEU A 64 -13.52 -10.86 12.64
N ALA A 65 -12.79 -11.83 13.18
CA ALA A 65 -11.51 -12.27 12.63
C ALA A 65 -11.72 -13.05 11.33
N ASP A 66 -12.72 -13.89 11.25
CA ASP A 66 -13.09 -14.62 10.01
C ASP A 66 -13.54 -13.63 8.91
N ALA A 67 -14.38 -12.67 9.26
CA ALA A 67 -14.77 -11.61 8.34
C ALA A 67 -13.55 -10.75 7.87
N ALA A 68 -12.55 -10.57 8.73
CA ALA A 68 -11.32 -9.82 8.41
C ALA A 68 -10.36 -10.60 7.49
N LYS A 69 -10.49 -11.90 7.30
CA LYS A 69 -9.66 -12.70 6.38
C LYS A 69 -9.75 -12.19 4.94
N TYR A 70 -10.92 -11.76 4.54
CA TYR A 70 -11.20 -11.27 3.18
C TYR A 70 -10.80 -9.81 2.97
N ASP A 71 -10.37 -9.12 4.03
CA ASP A 71 -9.81 -7.77 3.97
C ASP A 71 -8.27 -7.86 3.93
N VAL A 72 -7.73 -8.08 2.74
CA VAL A 72 -6.34 -8.47 2.55
C VAL A 72 -5.42 -7.26 2.53
N ALA A 73 -4.88 -6.90 3.67
CA ALA A 73 -3.71 -6.00 3.74
C ALA A 73 -2.54 -6.63 4.52
N CYS A 74 -2.63 -7.92 4.87
CA CYS A 74 -1.62 -8.62 5.67
C CYS A 74 -1.70 -10.13 5.44
N THR A 75 -0.56 -10.80 5.56
CA THR A 75 -0.47 -12.26 5.60
C THR A 75 -0.94 -12.77 6.96
N SER A 76 -1.98 -13.61 6.98
CA SER A 76 -2.37 -14.33 8.19
C SER A 76 -1.85 -15.76 8.14
N SER A 77 -1.33 -16.28 9.26
CA SER A 77 -1.03 -17.70 9.38
C SER A 77 -2.35 -18.49 9.47
N GLY A 78 -2.75 -19.17 8.39
CA GLY A 78 -3.99 -19.92 8.29
C GLY A 78 -3.95 -21.31 8.93
N SER A 79 -3.09 -21.60 9.91
CA SER A 79 -3.02 -22.90 10.54
C SER A 79 -4.01 -23.02 11.70
N SER A 80 -5.01 -23.89 11.57
CA SER A 80 -5.89 -24.29 12.66
C SER A 80 -5.59 -25.76 13.03
N ARG A 81 -5.20 -26.00 14.29
CA ARG A 81 -5.01 -27.34 14.86
C ARG A 81 -5.65 -27.40 16.24
N ARG A 82 -6.64 -28.27 16.43
CA ARG A 82 -7.14 -28.57 17.77
C ARG A 82 -6.14 -29.47 18.49
N GLY A 83 -5.81 -29.10 19.74
CA GLY A 83 -4.99 -29.96 20.61
C GLY A 83 -5.65 -31.31 20.83
N LYS A 84 -4.86 -32.38 20.75
CA LYS A 84 -5.28 -33.74 21.13
C LYS A 84 -4.90 -33.99 22.58
N LYS A 85 -5.64 -34.86 23.25
CA LYS A 85 -5.38 -35.26 24.63
C LYS A 85 -3.96 -35.84 24.73
N GLY A 86 -3.07 -35.15 25.46
CA GLY A 86 -1.64 -35.51 25.60
C GLY A 86 -0.66 -34.67 24.76
N GLU A 87 -1.15 -33.72 23.91
CA GLU A 87 -0.31 -32.78 23.19
C GLU A 87 -0.44 -31.38 23.80
N LEU A 88 0.68 -30.63 23.85
CA LEU A 88 0.70 -29.24 24.32
C LEU A 88 0.44 -28.30 23.16
N GLY A 89 -0.62 -27.47 23.27
CA GLY A 89 -0.89 -26.32 22.42
C GLY A 89 -2.04 -26.52 21.42
N ASN A 90 -2.82 -25.44 21.24
CA ASN A 90 -3.80 -25.25 20.17
C ASN A 90 -3.23 -24.22 19.20
N ALA A 91 -3.41 -24.43 17.90
CA ALA A 91 -3.25 -23.39 16.91
C ALA A 91 -4.64 -23.02 16.38
N GLU A 92 -5.16 -21.88 16.76
CA GLU A 92 -6.36 -21.30 16.16
C GLU A 92 -5.96 -20.12 15.26
N ALA A 93 -6.60 -20.03 14.11
CA ALA A 93 -6.47 -18.90 13.22
C ALA A 93 -7.21 -17.69 13.83
N CYS A 94 -6.56 -16.97 14.74
CA CYS A 94 -7.19 -15.91 15.52
C CYS A 94 -6.82 -14.51 15.03
N GLY A 95 -6.96 -14.22 13.73
CA GLY A 95 -6.84 -12.87 13.22
C GLY A 95 -5.44 -12.22 13.37
N ILE A 96 -4.38 -13.00 13.62
CA ILE A 96 -3.01 -12.47 13.69
C ILE A 96 -2.45 -12.43 12.28
N CYS A 97 -2.06 -11.23 11.86
CA CYS A 97 -1.41 -11.02 10.58
C CYS A 97 0.05 -10.56 10.77
N HIS A 98 0.84 -10.77 9.74
CA HIS A 98 2.24 -10.40 9.72
C HIS A 98 2.48 -9.23 8.77
N SER A 99 3.14 -8.18 9.24
CA SER A 99 3.56 -7.03 8.45
C SER A 99 5.07 -6.89 8.55
N PHE A 100 5.74 -6.54 7.44
CA PHE A 100 7.18 -6.35 7.45
C PHE A 100 7.52 -4.88 7.68
N ALA A 101 8.39 -4.62 8.65
CA ALA A 101 9.01 -3.33 8.87
C ALA A 101 10.02 -3.01 7.76
N ALA A 102 10.44 -1.73 7.67
CA ALA A 102 11.41 -1.30 6.67
C ALA A 102 12.81 -1.95 6.84
N ASP A 103 13.10 -2.44 8.03
CA ASP A 103 14.34 -3.17 8.39
C ASP A 103 14.26 -4.68 8.13
N GLY A 104 13.12 -5.17 7.61
CA GLY A 104 12.89 -6.59 7.29
C GLY A 104 12.37 -7.42 8.46
N ARG A 105 12.13 -6.84 9.65
CA ARG A 105 11.51 -7.56 10.76
C ARG A 105 10.04 -7.83 10.47
N CYS A 106 9.58 -9.02 10.84
CA CYS A 106 8.16 -9.38 10.83
C CYS A 106 7.50 -8.81 12.08
N ILE A 107 6.40 -8.08 11.91
CA ILE A 107 5.59 -7.52 12.98
C ILE A 107 4.26 -8.28 12.99
N SER A 108 3.93 -8.91 14.11
CA SER A 108 2.65 -9.60 14.31
C SER A 108 1.59 -8.61 14.75
N LEU A 109 0.47 -8.53 14.04
CA LEU A 109 -0.62 -7.61 14.33
C LEU A 109 -1.92 -8.37 14.61
N LEU A 110 -2.66 -7.96 15.63
CA LEU A 110 -4.06 -8.36 15.76
C LEU A 110 -4.87 -7.65 14.68
N LYS A 111 -5.36 -8.40 13.70
CA LYS A 111 -6.19 -7.87 12.61
C LYS A 111 -7.64 -8.23 12.86
N ILE A 112 -8.45 -7.23 13.14
CA ILE A 112 -9.88 -7.39 13.41
C ILE A 112 -10.72 -6.30 12.75
N LEU A 113 -11.97 -6.63 12.49
CA LEU A 113 -13.02 -5.65 12.22
C LEU A 113 -13.60 -5.17 13.54
N MET A 114 -13.87 -3.86 13.66
CA MET A 114 -14.70 -3.35 14.76
C MET A 114 -16.13 -3.88 14.65
N THR A 115 -16.64 -3.90 13.42
CA THR A 115 -17.95 -4.50 13.10
C THR A 115 -17.97 -5.04 11.69
N ASN A 116 -18.73 -6.11 11.46
CA ASN A 116 -19.09 -6.57 10.12
C ASN A 116 -20.54 -6.22 9.74
N HIS A 117 -21.28 -5.50 10.58
CA HIS A 117 -22.46 -4.75 10.12
C HIS A 117 -22.00 -3.66 9.16
N CYS A 118 -22.60 -3.58 7.99
CA CYS A 118 -22.25 -2.60 6.98
C CYS A 118 -23.49 -2.04 6.31
N ALA A 119 -23.61 -0.70 6.26
CA ALA A 119 -24.66 -0.01 5.54
C ALA A 119 -24.43 -0.01 4.01
N TYR A 120 -23.21 -0.39 3.56
CA TYR A 120 -22.86 -0.45 2.14
C TYR A 120 -23.13 -1.83 1.56
N ASP A 121 -23.46 -1.86 0.26
CA ASP A 121 -23.72 -3.07 -0.48
C ASP A 121 -22.67 -3.31 -1.58
N CYS A 122 -21.39 -3.27 -1.23
CA CYS A 122 -20.30 -3.55 -2.16
C CYS A 122 -20.36 -5.01 -2.62
N LYS A 123 -20.59 -5.24 -3.90
CA LYS A 123 -20.86 -6.57 -4.48
C LYS A 123 -19.77 -7.61 -4.21
N TYR A 124 -18.52 -7.20 -4.13
CA TYR A 124 -17.38 -8.07 -3.84
C TYR A 124 -17.22 -8.45 -2.35
N CYS A 125 -17.94 -7.79 -1.44
CA CYS A 125 -17.70 -7.90 -0.01
C CYS A 125 -18.60 -8.95 0.64
N ILE A 126 -18.02 -9.85 1.45
CA ILE A 126 -18.80 -10.83 2.23
C ILE A 126 -19.72 -10.13 3.25
N ASN A 127 -19.30 -8.95 3.73
CA ASN A 127 -20.02 -8.18 4.77
C ASN A 127 -21.00 -7.15 4.17
N ARG A 128 -21.34 -7.24 2.89
CA ARG A 128 -22.34 -6.36 2.26
C ARG A 128 -23.68 -6.45 3.00
N SER A 129 -24.47 -5.37 2.96
CA SER A 129 -25.74 -5.29 3.69
C SER A 129 -26.74 -6.39 3.31
N SER A 130 -26.75 -6.81 2.04
CA SER A 130 -27.67 -7.81 1.51
C SER A 130 -27.29 -9.26 1.80
N ASN A 131 -26.09 -9.54 2.36
CA ASN A 131 -25.70 -10.90 2.71
C ASN A 131 -26.23 -11.29 4.09
N ASP A 132 -26.78 -12.50 4.17
CA ASP A 132 -27.17 -13.14 5.43
C ASP A 132 -25.97 -13.89 6.03
N VAL A 133 -25.18 -13.17 6.86
CA VAL A 133 -24.00 -13.71 7.55
C VAL A 133 -24.06 -13.34 9.04
N PRO A 134 -23.49 -14.13 9.93
CA PRO A 134 -23.40 -13.79 11.35
C PRO A 134 -22.77 -12.38 11.52
N ARG A 135 -23.45 -11.51 12.26
CA ARG A 135 -23.04 -10.12 12.47
C ARG A 135 -22.66 -9.89 13.93
N ALA A 136 -21.54 -9.21 14.14
CA ALA A 136 -21.09 -8.83 15.46
C ALA A 136 -20.48 -7.42 15.45
N THR A 137 -20.45 -6.80 16.62
CA THR A 137 -19.83 -5.48 16.85
C THR A 137 -19.08 -5.51 18.17
N PHE A 138 -17.81 -5.13 18.14
CA PHE A 138 -17.03 -4.85 19.32
C PHE A 138 -17.29 -3.43 19.83
N THR A 139 -17.33 -3.28 21.13
CA THR A 139 -17.17 -1.97 21.75
C THR A 139 -15.71 -1.51 21.71
N PRO A 140 -15.42 -0.21 21.81
CA PRO A 140 -14.06 0.29 21.92
C PRO A 140 -13.25 -0.37 23.05
N GLU A 141 -13.89 -0.59 24.20
CA GLU A 141 -13.29 -1.24 25.36
C GLU A 141 -12.92 -2.71 25.10
N GLU A 142 -13.80 -3.49 24.44
CA GLU A 142 -13.53 -4.90 24.09
C GLU A 142 -12.29 -4.99 23.17
N ILE A 143 -12.17 -4.12 22.17
CA ILE A 143 -10.99 -4.08 21.29
C ILE A 143 -9.73 -3.73 22.08
N CYS A 144 -9.82 -2.75 22.98
CA CYS A 144 -8.70 -2.37 23.83
C CYS A 144 -8.24 -3.53 24.71
N GLN A 145 -9.18 -4.20 25.39
CA GLN A 145 -8.88 -5.35 26.26
C GLN A 145 -8.24 -6.47 25.48
N LEU A 146 -8.80 -6.87 24.33
CA LEU A 146 -8.22 -7.89 23.45
C LEU A 146 -6.81 -7.52 23.02
N THR A 147 -6.60 -6.28 22.57
CA THR A 147 -5.29 -5.82 22.11
C THR A 147 -4.25 -5.90 23.22
N ILE A 148 -4.59 -5.44 24.42
CA ILE A 148 -3.69 -5.43 25.58
C ILE A 148 -3.38 -6.85 26.06
N GLU A 149 -4.39 -7.73 26.11
CA GLU A 149 -4.21 -9.11 26.53
C GLU A 149 -3.32 -9.90 25.55
N PHE A 150 -3.53 -9.74 24.25
CA PHE A 150 -2.68 -10.38 23.24
C PHE A 150 -1.24 -9.81 23.27
N TYR A 151 -1.11 -8.51 23.49
CA TYR A 151 0.19 -7.86 23.59
C TYR A 151 0.98 -8.34 24.84
N LYS A 152 0.35 -8.38 26.02
CA LYS A 152 0.96 -8.87 27.25
C LYS A 152 1.46 -10.32 27.15
N ARG A 153 0.79 -11.14 26.35
CA ARG A 153 1.15 -12.54 26.09
C ARG A 153 2.17 -12.70 24.97
N ASN A 154 2.70 -11.61 24.42
CA ASN A 154 3.64 -11.58 23.28
C ASN A 154 3.11 -12.26 22.00
N TYR A 155 1.79 -12.28 21.80
CA TYR A 155 1.20 -12.83 20.57
C TYR A 155 1.25 -11.82 19.43
N ILE A 156 1.22 -10.52 19.76
CA ILE A 156 1.21 -9.41 18.82
C ILE A 156 2.14 -8.28 19.26
N GLU A 157 2.60 -7.51 18.29
CA GLU A 157 3.33 -6.25 18.49
C GLU A 157 2.44 -5.02 18.24
N GLY A 158 1.24 -5.21 17.71
CA GLY A 158 0.34 -4.11 17.41
C GLY A 158 -1.06 -4.53 16.97
N LEU A 159 -1.84 -3.52 16.60
CA LEU A 159 -3.23 -3.65 16.14
C LEU A 159 -3.35 -3.20 14.68
N PHE A 160 -4.09 -3.96 13.87
CA PHE A 160 -4.65 -3.51 12.60
C PHE A 160 -6.18 -3.47 12.70
N LEU A 161 -6.71 -2.26 12.81
CA LEU A 161 -8.15 -2.02 12.98
C LEU A 161 -8.78 -1.59 11.65
N SER A 162 -9.80 -2.33 11.24
CA SER A 162 -10.70 -2.00 10.14
C SER A 162 -12.16 -2.11 10.59
N SER A 163 -13.12 -1.79 9.72
CA SER A 163 -14.54 -1.87 10.06
C SER A 163 -15.41 -1.96 8.81
N GLY A 164 -16.57 -2.62 8.93
CA GLY A 164 -17.73 -2.30 8.11
C GLY A 164 -18.24 -0.89 8.44
N VAL A 165 -19.15 -0.34 7.63
CA VAL A 165 -19.73 1.00 7.84
C VAL A 165 -21.00 0.87 8.67
N LEU A 166 -20.87 1.05 9.99
CA LEU A 166 -22.00 1.03 10.90
C LEU A 166 -22.74 2.39 10.87
N LYS A 167 -24.00 2.40 10.54
CA LYS A 167 -24.85 3.59 10.32
C LYS A 167 -24.36 4.49 9.18
N ASN A 168 -23.21 5.18 9.38
CA ASN A 168 -22.58 6.04 8.40
C ASN A 168 -21.06 6.12 8.62
N PRO A 169 -20.29 6.66 7.65
CA PRO A 169 -18.84 6.76 7.74
C PRO A 169 -18.32 7.51 8.96
N THR A 170 -18.94 8.64 9.30
CA THR A 170 -18.51 9.51 10.41
C THR A 170 -18.69 8.79 11.75
N TYR A 171 -19.86 8.22 12.01
CA TYR A 171 -20.13 7.47 13.25
C TYR A 171 -19.16 6.29 13.42
N THR A 172 -18.93 5.55 12.34
CA THR A 172 -18.00 4.41 12.39
C THR A 172 -16.58 4.89 12.71
N MET A 173 -16.14 5.96 12.08
CA MET A 173 -14.80 6.51 12.30
C MET A 173 -14.64 7.12 13.70
N GLU A 174 -15.69 7.71 14.27
CA GLU A 174 -15.74 8.17 15.67
C GLU A 174 -15.45 7.02 16.63
N LYS A 175 -16.13 5.88 16.49
CA LYS A 175 -15.91 4.71 17.34
C LYS A 175 -14.52 4.09 17.16
N MET A 176 -13.98 4.11 15.95
CA MET A 176 -12.60 3.70 15.70
C MET A 176 -11.61 4.66 16.38
N CYS A 177 -11.79 5.98 16.25
CA CYS A 177 -10.94 6.97 16.92
C CYS A 177 -11.04 6.88 18.45
N GLU A 178 -12.22 6.62 19.00
CA GLU A 178 -12.43 6.36 20.44
C GLU A 178 -11.58 5.18 20.90
N THR A 179 -11.60 4.06 20.16
CA THR A 179 -10.75 2.89 20.43
C THR A 179 -9.26 3.26 20.46
N LEU A 180 -8.79 3.99 19.42
CA LEU A 180 -7.39 4.39 19.35
C LEU A 180 -7.00 5.34 20.48
N LEU A 181 -7.89 6.27 20.86
CA LEU A 181 -7.68 7.20 21.97
C LEU A 181 -7.56 6.46 23.29
N LEU A 182 -8.49 5.54 23.58
CA LEU A 182 -8.45 4.71 24.80
C LEU A 182 -7.15 3.91 24.88
N LEU A 183 -6.73 3.28 23.78
CA LEU A 183 -5.44 2.56 23.73
C LEU A 183 -4.28 3.47 24.09
N ARG A 184 -4.21 4.68 23.55
CA ARG A 184 -3.09 5.61 23.76
C ARG A 184 -3.11 6.28 25.14
N THR A 185 -4.28 6.64 25.66
CA THR A 185 -4.42 7.41 26.91
C THR A 185 -4.69 6.54 28.13
N LYS A 186 -5.75 5.74 28.11
CA LYS A 186 -6.17 4.90 29.25
C LYS A 186 -5.26 3.68 29.45
N TYR A 187 -4.90 3.01 28.35
CA TYR A 187 -4.11 1.78 28.41
C TYR A 187 -2.60 2.02 28.20
N HIS A 188 -2.20 3.25 27.88
CA HIS A 188 -0.80 3.64 27.60
C HIS A 188 -0.11 2.71 26.58
N PHE A 189 -0.88 2.21 25.62
CA PHE A 189 -0.38 1.30 24.60
C PHE A 189 0.51 2.03 23.61
N ASN A 190 1.80 1.69 23.60
CA ASN A 190 2.79 2.26 22.68
C ASN A 190 3.15 1.34 21.51
N GLY A 191 2.47 0.19 21.35
CA GLY A 191 2.64 -0.71 20.22
C GLY A 191 2.18 -0.08 18.90
N TYR A 192 2.50 -0.76 17.81
CA TYR A 192 2.16 -0.31 16.47
C TYR A 192 0.64 -0.35 16.22
N ILE A 193 0.08 0.70 15.65
CA ILE A 193 -1.32 0.77 15.23
C ILE A 193 -1.41 1.12 13.74
N HIS A 194 -2.08 0.27 13.00
CA HIS A 194 -2.50 0.51 11.63
C HIS A 194 -4.02 0.62 11.59
N VAL A 195 -4.54 1.74 11.11
CA VAL A 195 -5.99 1.96 10.97
C VAL A 195 -6.37 2.08 9.49
N LYS A 196 -7.43 1.37 9.12
CA LYS A 196 -8.08 1.52 7.82
C LYS A 196 -9.22 2.51 7.97
N THR A 197 -9.03 3.71 7.46
CA THR A 197 -10.03 4.78 7.56
C THR A 197 -11.23 4.53 6.65
N ILE A 198 -12.37 5.04 7.05
CA ILE A 198 -13.62 4.89 6.30
C ILE A 198 -13.74 6.05 5.31
N PRO A 199 -13.82 5.78 3.99
CA PRO A 199 -14.05 6.81 2.99
C PRO A 199 -15.35 7.58 3.24
N GLY A 200 -15.28 8.92 3.20
CA GLY A 200 -16.42 9.79 3.50
C GLY A 200 -16.58 10.20 4.96
N ALA A 201 -15.68 9.79 5.85
CA ALA A 201 -15.62 10.34 7.22
C ALA A 201 -15.10 11.78 7.23
N SER A 202 -15.38 12.52 8.32
CA SER A 202 -14.97 13.93 8.43
C SER A 202 -13.44 14.08 8.52
N ASP A 203 -12.95 15.27 8.16
CA ASP A 203 -11.53 15.60 8.17
C ASP A 203 -10.94 15.60 9.59
N GLU A 204 -11.72 16.01 10.58
CA GLU A 204 -11.34 16.03 12.00
C GLU A 204 -11.04 14.61 12.50
N LEU A 205 -11.88 13.64 12.12
CA LEU A 205 -11.69 12.23 12.49
C LEU A 205 -10.52 11.61 11.75
N LEU A 206 -10.31 11.98 10.48
CA LEU A 206 -9.14 11.57 9.72
C LEU A 206 -7.85 12.11 10.35
N ALA A 207 -7.89 13.38 10.84
CA ALA A 207 -6.79 13.99 11.57
C ALA A 207 -6.53 13.27 12.90
N ALA A 208 -7.57 13.00 13.70
CA ALA A 208 -7.47 12.28 14.95
C ALA A 208 -6.83 10.89 14.74
N ALA A 209 -7.31 10.14 13.76
CA ALA A 209 -6.73 8.85 13.40
C ALA A 209 -5.24 8.95 13.03
N GLY A 210 -4.85 10.01 12.30
CA GLY A 210 -3.45 10.23 11.92
C GLY A 210 -2.50 10.47 13.07
N TYR A 211 -2.94 11.15 14.12
CA TYR A 211 -2.14 11.36 15.34
C TYR A 211 -2.11 10.14 16.26
N LEU A 212 -3.17 9.33 16.26
CA LEU A 212 -3.28 8.16 17.13
C LEU A 212 -2.66 6.90 16.53
N ALA A 213 -2.67 6.75 15.20
CA ALA A 213 -2.12 5.61 14.51
C ALA A 213 -0.69 5.85 14.00
N ASP A 214 0.04 4.76 13.78
CA ASP A 214 1.36 4.80 13.14
C ASP A 214 1.23 4.76 11.63
N ARG A 215 0.22 4.07 11.10
CA ARG A 215 -0.10 4.01 9.67
C ARG A 215 -1.58 4.17 9.42
N ILE A 216 -1.89 4.88 8.35
CA ILE A 216 -3.24 5.00 7.81
C ILE A 216 -3.32 4.26 6.48
N SER A 217 -4.44 3.59 6.22
CA SER A 217 -4.82 3.17 4.86
C SER A 217 -6.19 3.68 4.49
N VAL A 218 -6.26 4.16 3.24
CA VAL A 218 -7.51 4.45 2.54
C VAL A 218 -7.53 3.51 1.34
N ASN A 219 -8.47 2.58 1.31
CA ASN A 219 -8.48 1.58 0.24
C ASN A 219 -9.03 2.15 -1.05
N MET A 220 -8.28 1.95 -2.13
CA MET A 220 -8.69 2.26 -3.50
C MET A 220 -9.77 1.30 -3.98
N GLU A 221 -9.68 0.05 -3.58
CA GLU A 221 -10.49 -1.11 -3.94
C GLU A 221 -10.36 -1.48 -5.43
N LEU A 222 -10.74 -0.60 -6.35
CA LEU A 222 -10.74 -0.80 -7.79
C LEU A 222 -10.01 0.34 -8.50
N PRO A 223 -9.31 0.09 -9.62
CA PRO A 223 -8.45 1.09 -10.25
C PRO A 223 -9.21 2.14 -11.05
N THR A 224 -10.45 1.84 -11.48
CA THR A 224 -11.26 2.74 -12.33
C THR A 224 -12.54 3.17 -11.65
N GLN A 225 -13.11 4.29 -12.10
CA GLN A 225 -14.39 4.78 -11.57
C GLN A 225 -15.55 3.90 -12.00
N GLU A 226 -15.49 3.40 -13.23
CA GLU A 226 -16.53 2.52 -13.79
C GLU A 226 -16.65 1.25 -12.95
N SER A 227 -15.52 0.60 -12.66
CA SER A 227 -15.50 -0.59 -11.82
C SER A 227 -15.92 -0.30 -10.39
N LEU A 228 -15.51 0.85 -9.86
CA LEU A 228 -15.92 1.27 -8.52
C LEU A 228 -17.44 1.52 -8.47
N HIS A 229 -18.01 2.20 -9.45
CA HIS A 229 -19.45 2.42 -9.54
C HIS A 229 -20.23 1.11 -9.71
N LEU A 230 -19.69 0.17 -10.52
CA LEU A 230 -20.30 -1.13 -10.77
C LEU A 230 -20.36 -2.02 -9.53
N LEU A 231 -19.26 -2.08 -8.75
CA LEU A 231 -19.09 -3.01 -7.64
C LEU A 231 -19.24 -2.39 -6.25
N ALA A 232 -19.07 -1.09 -6.10
CA ALA A 232 -19.15 -0.37 -4.83
C ALA A 232 -19.87 0.98 -4.98
N PRO A 233 -21.17 0.99 -5.30
CA PRO A 233 -21.90 2.21 -5.69
C PRO A 233 -21.91 3.30 -4.60
N ASN A 234 -21.73 2.92 -3.34
CA ASN A 234 -21.65 3.87 -2.22
C ASN A 234 -20.28 4.55 -2.09
N LYS A 235 -19.27 4.15 -2.90
CA LYS A 235 -17.93 4.73 -2.89
C LYS A 235 -17.70 5.55 -4.15
N THR A 236 -17.07 6.70 -4.00
CA THR A 236 -16.63 7.51 -5.13
C THR A 236 -15.13 7.66 -5.13
N MET A 237 -14.53 7.82 -6.30
CA MET A 237 -13.08 8.04 -6.42
C MET A 237 -12.64 9.27 -5.62
N GLN A 238 -13.47 10.33 -5.58
CA GLN A 238 -13.19 11.54 -4.80
C GLN A 238 -13.15 11.27 -3.29
N ASN A 239 -14.11 10.48 -2.76
CA ASN A 239 -14.15 10.12 -1.35
C ASN A 239 -12.96 9.23 -0.91
N ILE A 240 -12.23 8.67 -1.87
CA ILE A 240 -11.01 7.90 -1.65
C ILE A 240 -9.76 8.76 -1.82
N LEU A 241 -9.64 9.49 -2.93
CA LEU A 241 -8.43 10.24 -3.25
C LEU A 241 -8.26 11.51 -2.42
N ASN A 242 -9.35 12.23 -2.10
CA ASN A 242 -9.27 13.43 -1.28
C ASN A 242 -8.67 13.17 0.12
N PRO A 243 -9.13 12.17 0.89
CA PRO A 243 -8.47 11.79 2.15
C PRO A 243 -7.01 11.41 1.98
N MET A 244 -6.65 10.66 0.92
CA MET A 244 -5.24 10.32 0.65
C MET A 244 -4.38 11.58 0.46
N GLY A 245 -4.87 12.57 -0.29
CA GLY A 245 -4.17 13.84 -0.50
C GLY A 245 -4.00 14.64 0.79
N LYS A 246 -5.04 14.75 1.59
CA LYS A 246 -5.01 15.43 2.91
C LYS A 246 -4.01 14.76 3.86
N VAL A 247 -4.02 13.43 3.95
CA VAL A 247 -3.07 12.65 4.76
C VAL A 247 -1.63 12.90 4.28
N GLN A 248 -1.38 12.86 2.97
CA GLN A 248 -0.04 13.09 2.40
C GLN A 248 0.46 14.50 2.71
N ASN A 249 -0.36 15.53 2.51
CA ASN A 249 0.01 16.92 2.80
C ASN A 249 0.31 17.15 4.28
N THR A 250 -0.47 16.52 5.16
CA THR A 250 -0.27 16.60 6.61
C THR A 250 1.02 15.89 7.03
N ILE A 251 1.30 14.68 6.50
CA ILE A 251 2.57 13.98 6.72
C ILE A 251 3.75 14.86 6.26
N ALA A 252 3.67 15.42 5.05
CA ALA A 252 4.72 16.26 4.48
C ALA A 252 5.01 17.48 5.37
N SER A 253 3.98 18.18 5.83
CA SER A 253 4.11 19.34 6.71
C SER A 253 4.74 19.00 8.06
N HIS A 254 4.33 17.90 8.67
CA HIS A 254 4.95 17.41 9.91
C HIS A 254 6.41 17.04 9.74
N ARG A 255 6.77 16.38 8.63
CA ARG A 255 8.15 16.03 8.34
C ARG A 255 9.02 17.28 8.15
N ILE A 256 8.53 18.27 7.40
CA ILE A 256 9.23 19.56 7.23
C ILE A 256 9.40 20.27 8.58
N ALA A 257 8.39 20.27 9.42
CA ALA A 257 8.45 20.93 10.73
C ALA A 257 9.53 20.34 11.66
N VAL A 258 9.84 19.04 11.50
CA VAL A 258 10.92 18.37 12.25
C VAL A 258 12.25 18.28 11.46
N GLY A 259 12.41 19.06 10.40
CA GLY A 259 13.65 19.15 9.62
C GLY A 259 13.91 17.99 8.67
N LYS A 260 12.89 17.17 8.35
CA LYS A 260 12.99 16.07 7.38
C LYS A 260 12.50 16.51 5.99
N SER A 261 12.82 15.70 4.97
CA SER A 261 12.23 15.84 3.63
C SER A 261 10.70 15.74 3.68
N ALA A 262 9.99 16.49 2.85
CA ALA A 262 8.54 16.40 2.69
C ALA A 262 8.07 14.98 2.33
N TYR A 263 8.87 14.28 1.54
CA TYR A 263 8.57 12.91 1.11
C TYR A 263 9.04 11.86 2.10
N MET A 264 8.33 10.75 2.16
CA MET A 264 8.70 9.61 2.97
C MET A 264 10.05 9.02 2.54
N ASP A 265 10.83 8.57 3.52
CA ASP A 265 12.14 7.96 3.25
C ASP A 265 11.97 6.69 2.41
N ARG A 266 12.77 6.61 1.34
CA ARG A 266 12.83 5.48 0.41
C ARG A 266 14.12 4.70 0.60
N SER A 267 14.20 3.54 -0.06
CA SER A 267 15.43 2.76 -0.09
C SER A 267 16.63 3.60 -0.56
N ARG A 268 17.79 3.44 0.10
CA ARG A 268 19.03 4.14 -0.29
C ARG A 268 19.41 3.90 -1.76
N GLY A 269 19.05 2.74 -2.33
CA GLY A 269 19.29 2.45 -3.74
C GLY A 269 18.56 3.40 -4.69
N ASN A 270 17.41 3.98 -4.28
CA ASN A 270 16.64 4.87 -5.14
C ASN A 270 17.35 6.20 -5.44
N GLN A 271 18.29 6.64 -4.61
CA GLN A 271 19.09 7.84 -4.87
C GLN A 271 19.95 7.73 -6.15
N PHE A 272 20.28 6.52 -6.59
CA PHE A 272 21.04 6.26 -7.81
C PHE A 272 20.14 6.04 -9.04
N LEU A 273 18.82 6.14 -8.89
CA LEU A 273 17.82 5.88 -9.93
C LEU A 273 17.18 7.18 -10.43
N ASN A 274 17.92 7.94 -11.26
CA ASN A 274 17.47 9.23 -11.77
C ASN A 274 16.16 9.19 -12.59
N GLN A 275 15.79 8.02 -13.10
CA GLN A 275 14.57 7.77 -13.86
C GLN A 275 13.52 6.96 -13.07
N GLY A 276 13.82 6.53 -11.85
CA GLY A 276 12.86 5.80 -11.01
C GLY A 276 11.63 6.65 -10.65
N ILE A 277 10.50 6.01 -10.39
CA ILE A 277 9.21 6.69 -10.12
C ILE A 277 9.26 7.68 -8.95
N PHE A 278 10.22 7.53 -8.04
CA PHE A 278 10.43 8.43 -6.90
C PHE A 278 11.50 9.50 -7.14
N SER A 279 12.14 9.53 -8.31
CA SER A 279 13.12 10.57 -8.64
C SER A 279 12.44 11.93 -8.81
N ASP A 280 13.17 13.00 -8.51
CA ASP A 280 12.63 14.35 -8.69
C ASP A 280 12.30 14.66 -10.15
N ASN A 281 13.05 14.09 -11.10
CA ASN A 281 12.75 14.20 -12.52
C ASN A 281 11.43 13.52 -12.89
N SER A 282 11.20 12.29 -12.43
CA SER A 282 9.93 11.60 -12.68
C SER A 282 8.74 12.33 -12.06
N LYS A 283 8.90 12.87 -10.85
CA LYS A 283 7.86 13.68 -10.21
C LYS A 283 7.58 14.99 -10.97
N LYS A 284 8.61 15.67 -11.48
CA LYS A 284 8.44 16.86 -12.34
C LYS A 284 7.72 16.53 -13.64
N ILE A 285 8.10 15.44 -14.30
CA ILE A 285 7.46 14.96 -15.53
C ILE A 285 6.00 14.62 -15.26
N PHE A 286 5.72 13.89 -14.17
CA PHE A 286 4.37 13.55 -13.74
C PHE A 286 3.52 14.80 -13.51
N ARG A 287 4.00 15.79 -12.75
CA ARG A 287 3.31 17.08 -12.51
C ARG A 287 3.04 17.84 -13.82
N LYS A 288 4.05 17.96 -14.68
CA LYS A 288 3.89 18.63 -15.98
C LYS A 288 2.84 17.91 -16.86
N LYS A 289 2.82 16.59 -16.85
CA LYS A 289 1.80 15.79 -17.57
C LYS A 289 0.40 16.09 -17.04
N LEU A 290 0.26 16.17 -15.72
CA LEU A 290 -1.00 16.53 -15.06
C LEU A 290 -1.47 17.96 -15.42
N GLU A 291 -0.57 18.95 -15.34
CA GLU A 291 -0.86 20.36 -15.68
C GLU A 291 -1.31 20.50 -17.15
N ASN A 292 -0.62 19.85 -18.08
CA ASN A 292 -0.97 19.85 -19.50
C ASN A 292 -2.36 19.22 -19.77
N GLN A 293 -2.71 18.17 -19.06
CA GLN A 293 -4.02 17.53 -19.18
C GLN A 293 -5.15 18.41 -18.65
N ASN A 294 -4.90 19.13 -17.53
CA ASN A 294 -5.88 20.10 -17.01
C ASN A 294 -6.08 21.31 -17.94
N MET A 295 -5.01 21.81 -18.56
CA MET A 295 -5.15 22.86 -19.57
C MET A 295 -5.97 22.38 -20.77
N ASN A 296 -5.74 21.16 -21.25
CA ASN A 296 -6.50 20.57 -22.33
C ASN A 296 -7.98 20.32 -21.95
N ALA A 297 -8.26 19.94 -20.71
CA ALA A 297 -9.62 19.79 -20.19
C ALA A 297 -10.37 21.12 -20.08
N LYS A 298 -9.67 22.19 -19.63
CA LYS A 298 -10.23 23.55 -19.60
C LYS A 298 -10.50 24.12 -20.99
N LEU A 299 -9.61 23.85 -21.96
CA LEU A 299 -9.78 24.28 -23.36
C LEU A 299 -10.92 23.50 -24.07
N LYS A 300 -11.14 22.24 -23.73
CA LYS A 300 -12.26 21.44 -24.26
C LYS A 300 -13.62 21.85 -23.69
N GLY A 301 -13.67 22.48 -22.53
CA GLY A 301 -14.91 22.98 -21.91
C GLY A 301 -15.47 24.26 -22.58
N TYR A 302 -14.75 24.85 -23.55
CA TYR A 302 -15.14 26.10 -24.21
C TYR A 302 -15.58 25.97 -25.68
N ASN A 303 -15.66 24.80 -26.26
CA ASN A 303 -16.13 24.64 -27.63
C ASN A 303 -17.15 23.50 -27.79
N ALA A 304 -18.29 23.94 -28.25
CA ALA A 304 -19.51 23.33 -28.77
C ALA A 304 -19.38 22.09 -29.70
N PRO A 305 -20.49 21.60 -30.25
CA PRO A 305 -20.93 20.22 -30.14
C PRO A 305 -20.19 19.26 -31.10
N ALA A 306 -20.01 18.06 -30.63
CA ALA A 306 -19.42 16.97 -31.36
C ALA A 306 -20.21 16.63 -32.65
N LYS A 307 -19.48 16.62 -33.76
CA LYS A 307 -19.82 15.76 -34.90
C LYS A 307 -18.59 14.91 -35.20
N ASP A 308 -18.87 13.61 -35.16
CA ASP A 308 -18.18 12.51 -35.81
C ASP A 308 -16.70 12.21 -35.49
N GLY A 309 -16.54 11.00 -35.00
CA GLY A 309 -15.55 10.09 -35.52
C GLY A 309 -14.23 10.01 -34.80
N ARG A 310 -14.06 8.96 -34.06
CA ARG A 310 -12.77 8.28 -33.80
C ARG A 310 -11.64 9.12 -33.19
N ASN A 311 -11.71 9.26 -31.90
CA ASN A 311 -10.50 9.30 -31.09
C ASN A 311 -10.59 8.18 -30.03
N VAL A 312 -10.03 7.04 -30.35
CA VAL A 312 -9.94 5.84 -29.51
C VAL A 312 -8.88 6.02 -28.40
N PHE A 313 -8.35 7.21 -28.25
CA PHE A 313 -7.38 7.52 -27.21
C PHE A 313 -8.05 8.25 -26.06
N SER A 314 -7.99 7.67 -24.87
CA SER A 314 -7.80 8.45 -23.66
C SER A 314 -8.92 8.69 -22.65
N GLY A 315 -10.05 8.08 -22.71
CA GLY A 315 -11.06 8.34 -21.66
C GLY A 315 -10.59 7.92 -20.26
N ARG A 316 -9.90 6.80 -20.12
CA ARG A 316 -9.62 6.13 -18.82
C ARG A 316 -8.35 6.61 -18.13
N GLU A 317 -7.24 6.76 -18.83
CA GLU A 317 -6.00 7.29 -18.24
C GLU A 317 -6.13 8.75 -17.81
N ASN A 318 -6.81 9.57 -18.60
CA ASN A 318 -7.01 10.98 -18.30
C ASN A 318 -7.84 11.22 -17.03
N GLU A 319 -8.77 10.33 -16.72
CA GLU A 319 -9.68 10.54 -15.59
C GLU A 319 -8.96 10.39 -14.24
N MET A 320 -8.11 9.41 -14.08
CA MET A 320 -7.31 9.24 -12.86
C MET A 320 -6.29 10.37 -12.69
N TYR A 321 -5.59 10.76 -13.76
CA TYR A 321 -4.66 11.88 -13.72
C TYR A 321 -5.35 13.21 -13.41
N ASN A 322 -6.51 13.48 -14.02
CA ASN A 322 -7.27 14.71 -13.74
C ASN A 322 -7.80 14.77 -12.30
N ARG A 323 -8.07 13.63 -11.68
CA ARG A 323 -8.51 13.54 -10.28
C ARG A 323 -7.38 13.72 -9.30
N ILE A 324 -6.18 13.23 -9.62
CA ILE A 324 -4.99 13.48 -8.81
C ILE A 324 -4.67 14.98 -8.74
N LEU A 325 -4.98 15.77 -9.78
CA LEU A 325 -4.78 17.24 -9.74
C LEU A 325 -5.74 17.99 -8.82
N THR A 326 -6.94 17.48 -8.62
CA THR A 326 -7.89 18.15 -7.70
C THR A 326 -7.45 18.04 -6.23
N TRP A 327 -6.63 17.06 -5.88
CA TRP A 327 -6.11 16.92 -4.51
C TRP A 327 -4.91 17.83 -4.23
N GLU A 328 -4.14 18.29 -5.23
CA GLU A 328 -3.03 19.25 -5.00
C GLU A 328 -3.54 20.54 -4.33
N ASN A 329 -4.81 20.86 -4.52
CA ASN A 329 -5.50 21.92 -3.81
C ASN A 329 -6.14 21.47 -2.49
N ALA A 330 -6.00 20.19 -2.10
CA ALA A 330 -6.55 19.70 -0.85
C ALA A 330 -5.84 20.37 0.34
N CYS A 331 -6.62 21.02 1.17
CA CYS A 331 -6.14 21.62 2.41
C CYS A 331 -5.51 20.54 3.31
N GLN A 332 -4.52 20.94 4.12
CA GLN A 332 -4.03 20.11 5.20
C GLN A 332 -5.14 19.85 6.21
N LEU A 333 -5.09 18.69 6.84
CA LEU A 333 -5.95 18.43 8.00
C LEU A 333 -5.63 19.44 9.10
N ALA A 334 -6.67 19.96 9.75
CA ALA A 334 -6.48 20.90 10.84
C ALA A 334 -5.58 20.28 11.92
N PRO A 335 -4.58 21.03 12.44
CA PRO A 335 -3.74 20.53 13.51
C PRO A 335 -4.60 20.30 14.74
N LEU A 336 -4.58 19.08 15.26
CA LEU A 336 -5.12 18.73 16.57
C LEU A 336 -4.07 19.03 17.62
N ASP A 337 -4.49 19.60 18.75
CA ASP A 337 -3.59 19.74 19.90
C ASP A 337 -3.46 18.37 20.59
N MET A 338 -2.48 17.60 20.11
CA MET A 338 -2.10 16.30 20.67
C MET A 338 -0.74 16.41 21.36
N SER A 339 -0.43 17.59 21.90
CA SER A 339 0.85 17.90 22.55
C SER A 339 1.19 16.92 23.67
N ASP A 340 0.19 16.45 24.41
CA ASP A 340 0.37 15.47 25.48
C ASP A 340 0.82 14.09 24.98
N LEU A 341 0.46 13.73 23.75
CA LEU A 341 0.84 12.45 23.16
C LEU A 341 2.24 12.46 22.52
N LYS A 342 2.83 13.63 22.29
CA LYS A 342 4.18 13.83 21.66
C LYS A 342 4.41 12.97 20.42
N ARG A 343 3.36 12.72 19.62
CA ARG A 343 3.40 11.81 18.47
C ARG A 343 3.42 12.57 17.16
N SER A 344 4.16 12.02 16.20
CA SER A 344 4.11 12.49 14.82
C SER A 344 2.88 11.95 14.12
N PHE A 345 2.33 12.72 13.17
CA PHE A 345 1.20 12.29 12.35
C PHE A 345 1.61 11.14 11.43
N ALA A 346 0.94 9.99 11.53
CA ALA A 346 1.13 8.78 10.74
C ALA A 346 2.60 8.49 10.38
N PRO A 347 3.50 8.25 11.35
CA PRO A 347 4.95 8.20 11.12
C PRO A 347 5.39 7.07 10.18
N ALA A 348 4.62 5.99 10.07
CA ALA A 348 4.85 4.91 9.11
C ALA A 348 4.21 5.15 7.72
N GLY A 349 3.59 6.33 7.53
CA GLY A 349 3.01 6.76 6.26
C GLY A 349 1.65 6.15 5.97
N GLN A 350 1.22 6.29 4.72
CA GLN A 350 -0.05 5.75 4.25
C GLN A 350 0.12 4.60 3.25
N SER A 351 -0.91 3.78 3.12
CA SER A 351 -1.00 2.67 2.17
C SER A 351 -2.40 2.57 1.58
N THR A 352 -2.54 1.76 0.55
CA THR A 352 -3.83 1.43 -0.07
C THR A 352 -3.86 -0.02 -0.51
N GLN A 353 -5.04 -0.48 -0.92
CA GLN A 353 -5.26 -1.83 -1.43
C GLN A 353 -6.14 -1.79 -2.68
N MET A 354 -5.86 -2.67 -3.65
CA MET A 354 -6.69 -2.93 -4.82
C MET A 354 -7.03 -4.41 -4.92
N ILE A 355 -8.25 -4.68 -5.39
CA ILE A 355 -8.77 -6.03 -5.64
C ILE A 355 -8.42 -6.40 -7.08
N ILE A 356 -7.97 -7.65 -7.29
CA ILE A 356 -7.51 -8.16 -8.58
C ILE A 356 -8.45 -9.25 -9.07
N GLY A 357 -8.99 -9.07 -10.28
CA GLY A 357 -9.82 -10.10 -10.92
C GLY A 357 -11.29 -10.09 -10.50
N ALA A 358 -11.76 -9.07 -9.77
CA ALA A 358 -13.19 -8.84 -9.58
C ALA A 358 -13.86 -8.23 -10.82
N THR A 359 -13.08 -7.54 -11.62
CA THR A 359 -13.46 -6.84 -12.85
C THR A 359 -12.43 -7.08 -13.94
N GLY A 360 -12.75 -6.64 -15.18
CA GLY A 360 -11.94 -6.94 -16.37
C GLY A 360 -10.72 -6.06 -16.59
N GLU A 361 -10.27 -5.27 -15.58
CA GLU A 361 -9.10 -4.41 -15.75
C GLU A 361 -7.83 -5.21 -16.02
N SER A 362 -7.01 -4.66 -16.91
CA SER A 362 -5.71 -5.21 -17.24
C SER A 362 -4.69 -4.95 -16.13
N ASP A 363 -3.60 -5.74 -16.11
CA ASP A 363 -2.47 -5.50 -15.23
C ASP A 363 -1.79 -4.15 -15.53
N TYR A 364 -1.83 -3.71 -16.78
CA TYR A 364 -1.34 -2.40 -17.19
C TYR A 364 -2.10 -1.27 -16.48
N THR A 365 -3.43 -1.32 -16.48
CA THR A 365 -4.28 -0.35 -15.76
C THR A 365 -3.98 -0.33 -14.27
N LEU A 366 -3.86 -1.50 -13.65
CA LEU A 366 -3.51 -1.64 -12.24
C LEU A 366 -2.12 -1.06 -11.92
N LEU A 367 -1.15 -1.33 -12.77
CA LEU A 367 0.23 -0.88 -12.56
C LEU A 367 0.40 0.61 -12.82
N GLN A 368 -0.27 1.18 -13.81
CA GLN A 368 -0.35 2.62 -14.07
C GLN A 368 -0.97 3.35 -12.89
N THR A 369 -2.10 2.84 -12.39
CA THR A 369 -2.76 3.36 -11.19
C THR A 369 -1.82 3.32 -9.98
N THR A 370 -1.12 2.20 -9.78
CA THR A 370 -0.13 2.04 -8.71
C THR A 370 0.98 3.07 -8.79
N GLN A 371 1.55 3.28 -9.98
CA GLN A 371 2.59 4.29 -10.20
C GLN A 371 2.07 5.69 -9.90
N ALA A 372 0.88 6.04 -10.39
CA ALA A 372 0.24 7.32 -10.15
C ALA A 372 0.01 7.59 -8.65
N LEU A 373 -0.45 6.57 -7.92
CA LEU A 373 -0.64 6.64 -6.46
C LEU A 373 0.68 6.87 -5.71
N TYR A 374 1.77 6.22 -6.12
CA TYR A 374 3.09 6.45 -5.54
C TYR A 374 3.61 7.87 -5.81
N GLN A 375 3.45 8.36 -7.03
CA GLN A 375 3.96 9.66 -7.43
C GLN A 375 3.10 10.81 -6.89
N GLY A 376 1.78 10.66 -6.89
CA GLY A 376 0.82 11.67 -6.45
C GLY A 376 0.64 11.74 -4.94
N PHE A 377 0.55 10.60 -4.25
CA PHE A 377 0.18 10.56 -2.84
C PHE A 377 1.29 10.08 -1.90
N ASP A 378 2.51 9.89 -2.40
CA ASP A 378 3.67 9.41 -1.63
C ASP A 378 3.39 8.15 -0.79
N LEU A 379 2.54 7.26 -1.31
CA LEU A 379 2.16 6.04 -0.61
C LEU A 379 3.39 5.20 -0.25
N LYS A 380 3.37 4.58 0.92
CA LYS A 380 4.43 3.66 1.34
C LYS A 380 4.31 2.32 0.63
N ARG A 381 3.08 1.85 0.40
CA ARG A 381 2.80 0.59 -0.29
C ARG A 381 1.39 0.57 -0.89
N VAL A 382 1.27 -0.05 -2.05
CA VAL A 382 0.02 -0.54 -2.63
C VAL A 382 -0.04 -2.05 -2.37
N PHE A 383 -1.16 -2.54 -1.84
CA PHE A 383 -1.45 -3.95 -1.66
C PHE A 383 -2.37 -4.43 -2.77
N TYR A 384 -2.15 -5.64 -3.25
CA TYR A 384 -3.01 -6.34 -4.19
C TYR A 384 -3.68 -7.50 -3.48
N SER A 385 -4.92 -7.80 -3.86
CA SER A 385 -5.69 -8.88 -3.28
C SER A 385 -6.43 -9.60 -4.39
N ALA A 386 -6.08 -10.85 -4.63
CA ALA A 386 -6.82 -11.71 -5.55
C ALA A 386 -8.26 -11.85 -5.06
N TYR A 387 -9.21 -11.61 -5.94
CA TYR A 387 -10.63 -11.72 -5.62
C TYR A 387 -11.01 -13.19 -5.41
N ILE A 388 -11.70 -13.46 -4.31
CA ILE A 388 -12.29 -14.75 -4.01
C ILE A 388 -13.80 -14.62 -4.24
N PRO A 389 -14.40 -15.36 -5.17
CA PRO A 389 -15.84 -15.32 -5.42
C PRO A 389 -16.62 -15.90 -4.24
N LEU A 390 -17.30 -15.03 -3.50
CA LEU A 390 -18.09 -15.36 -2.32
C LEU A 390 -19.58 -15.02 -2.52
N ASN A 391 -19.86 -14.13 -3.44
CA ASN A 391 -21.21 -13.65 -3.70
C ASN A 391 -21.63 -14.01 -5.13
N GLU A 392 -22.87 -14.45 -5.31
CA GLU A 392 -23.48 -14.60 -6.62
C GLU A 392 -23.89 -13.23 -7.14
N ASP A 393 -23.27 -12.79 -8.23
CA ASP A 393 -23.62 -11.57 -8.94
C ASP A 393 -23.22 -11.70 -10.42
N ARG A 394 -24.05 -11.21 -11.33
CA ARG A 394 -23.82 -11.33 -12.79
C ARG A 394 -22.56 -10.60 -13.27
N VAL A 395 -22.08 -9.61 -12.52
CA VAL A 395 -20.91 -8.80 -12.88
C VAL A 395 -19.62 -9.26 -12.17
N LEU A 396 -19.70 -10.30 -11.36
CA LEU A 396 -18.58 -10.89 -10.65
C LEU A 396 -18.24 -12.28 -11.22
N PRO A 397 -17.00 -12.75 -11.07
CA PRO A 397 -16.67 -14.15 -11.32
C PRO A 397 -17.57 -15.10 -10.53
N GLN A 398 -17.95 -16.22 -11.16
CA GLN A 398 -18.83 -17.22 -10.55
C GLN A 398 -18.19 -17.84 -9.31
N ILE A 399 -19.02 -18.23 -8.34
CA ILE A 399 -18.58 -19.00 -7.15
C ILE A 399 -17.87 -20.27 -7.62
N GLY A 400 -16.72 -20.58 -7.03
CA GLY A 400 -15.87 -21.69 -7.42
C GLY A 400 -14.80 -21.35 -8.47
N THR A 401 -14.83 -20.14 -9.07
CA THR A 401 -13.72 -19.66 -9.90
C THR A 401 -12.47 -19.48 -9.05
N PRO A 402 -11.34 -20.10 -9.43
CA PRO A 402 -10.10 -19.97 -8.66
C PRO A 402 -9.64 -18.50 -8.59
N PRO A 403 -9.21 -18.02 -7.41
CA PRO A 403 -8.62 -16.69 -7.29
C PRO A 403 -7.39 -16.55 -8.19
N PRO A 404 -7.16 -15.37 -8.81
CA PRO A 404 -6.03 -15.14 -9.72
C PRO A 404 -4.71 -14.90 -8.95
N LEU A 405 -4.26 -15.87 -8.16
CA LEU A 405 -3.08 -15.76 -7.29
C LEU A 405 -1.78 -15.51 -8.06
N LEU A 406 -1.62 -16.12 -9.25
CA LEU A 406 -0.45 -15.87 -10.09
C LEU A 406 -0.40 -14.42 -10.58
N ARG A 407 -1.55 -13.87 -10.95
CA ARG A 407 -1.69 -12.47 -11.38
C ARG A 407 -1.37 -11.52 -10.23
N GLU A 408 -1.90 -11.79 -9.04
CA GLU A 408 -1.56 -11.03 -7.82
C GLU A 408 -0.05 -11.06 -7.58
N HIS A 409 0.56 -12.25 -7.66
CA HIS A 409 1.99 -12.41 -7.48
C HIS A 409 2.82 -11.62 -8.50
N ARG A 410 2.45 -11.65 -9.80
CA ARG A 410 3.15 -10.87 -10.83
C ARG A 410 3.04 -9.37 -10.58
N LEU A 411 1.90 -8.89 -10.13
CA LEU A 411 1.71 -7.49 -9.73
C LEU A 411 2.60 -7.09 -8.54
N TYR A 412 2.74 -7.95 -7.53
CA TYR A 412 3.70 -7.71 -6.44
C TYR A 412 5.15 -7.69 -6.91
N GLN A 413 5.54 -8.56 -7.83
CA GLN A 413 6.86 -8.53 -8.44
C GLN A 413 7.08 -7.22 -9.23
N ALA A 414 6.09 -6.80 -10.01
CA ALA A 414 6.14 -5.53 -10.74
C ALA A 414 6.19 -4.32 -9.81
N ASP A 415 5.38 -4.28 -8.76
CA ASP A 415 5.45 -3.26 -7.72
C ASP A 415 6.86 -3.14 -7.11
N TRP A 416 7.52 -4.27 -6.90
CA TRP A 416 8.90 -4.29 -6.45
C TRP A 416 9.87 -3.68 -7.46
N LEU A 417 9.68 -3.96 -8.77
CA LEU A 417 10.47 -3.36 -9.84
C LEU A 417 10.27 -1.84 -9.92
N LEU A 418 9.05 -1.36 -9.78
CA LEU A 418 8.77 0.09 -9.73
C LEU A 418 9.49 0.76 -8.54
N ARG A 419 9.39 0.16 -7.35
CA ARG A 419 9.87 0.80 -6.13
C ARG A 419 11.38 0.74 -5.93
N PHE A 420 12.05 -0.29 -6.39
CA PHE A 420 13.45 -0.54 -6.04
C PHE A 420 14.40 -0.69 -7.21
N TYR A 421 13.89 -0.92 -8.43
CA TYR A 421 14.71 -1.15 -9.63
C TYR A 421 14.63 -0.02 -10.65
N GLY A 422 13.76 0.97 -10.41
CA GLY A 422 13.62 2.13 -11.28
C GLY A 422 12.89 1.86 -12.59
N PHE A 423 12.08 0.79 -12.66
CA PHE A 423 11.17 0.58 -13.77
C PHE A 423 10.00 1.56 -13.73
N GLN A 424 9.43 1.83 -14.88
CA GLN A 424 8.16 2.53 -15.06
C GLN A 424 7.09 1.51 -15.47
N ALA A 425 5.81 1.80 -15.19
CA ALA A 425 4.72 0.93 -15.57
C ALA A 425 4.68 0.68 -17.08
N GLY A 426 4.90 1.73 -17.90
CA GLY A 426 4.93 1.64 -19.36
C GLY A 426 6.15 0.93 -19.95
N GLU A 427 7.21 0.65 -19.14
CA GLU A 427 8.30 -0.22 -19.57
C GLU A 427 7.93 -1.71 -19.44
N LEU A 428 7.14 -2.04 -18.43
CA LEU A 428 6.77 -3.42 -18.11
C LEU A 428 5.61 -3.93 -18.96
N LEU A 429 4.61 -3.09 -19.19
CA LEU A 429 3.38 -3.40 -19.91
C LEU A 429 2.98 -2.24 -20.82
N SER A 430 2.17 -2.53 -21.85
CA SER A 430 1.61 -1.57 -22.79
C SER A 430 0.15 -1.89 -23.08
N GLU A 431 -0.50 -1.11 -23.95
CA GLU A 431 -1.86 -1.39 -24.41
C GLU A 431 -1.92 -2.65 -25.29
N GLU A 432 -0.86 -2.91 -26.06
CA GLU A 432 -0.72 -4.10 -26.91
C GLU A 432 -0.44 -5.36 -26.09
N GLN A 433 0.28 -5.21 -24.97
CA GLN A 433 0.58 -6.30 -24.03
C GLN A 433 0.13 -5.89 -22.62
N PRO A 434 -1.18 -5.93 -22.34
CA PRO A 434 -1.74 -5.35 -21.13
C PRO A 434 -1.60 -6.22 -19.88
N ASN A 435 -1.28 -7.51 -20.01
CA ASN A 435 -1.21 -8.44 -18.88
C ASN A 435 0.15 -9.12 -18.80
N PHE A 436 0.57 -9.44 -17.58
CA PHE A 436 1.81 -10.16 -17.31
C PHE A 436 1.75 -11.60 -17.79
N ASN A 437 2.91 -12.10 -18.19
CA ASN A 437 3.12 -13.52 -18.46
C ASN A 437 3.00 -14.30 -17.13
N GLU A 438 2.15 -15.31 -17.09
CA GLU A 438 1.98 -16.14 -15.89
C GLU A 438 3.20 -17.05 -15.64
N LEU A 439 3.90 -17.48 -16.70
CA LEU A 439 5.00 -18.44 -16.63
C LEU A 439 6.34 -17.79 -16.27
N LEU A 440 6.52 -16.49 -16.58
CA LEU A 440 7.75 -15.75 -16.37
C LEU A 440 7.56 -14.62 -15.37
N ASP A 441 8.59 -14.32 -14.57
CA ASP A 441 8.56 -13.11 -13.77
C ASP A 441 8.65 -11.84 -14.65
N PRO A 442 8.06 -10.71 -14.22
CA PRO A 442 7.99 -9.49 -15.04
C PRO A 442 9.34 -8.96 -15.51
N LYS A 443 10.42 -9.21 -14.77
CA LYS A 443 11.77 -8.76 -15.13
C LYS A 443 12.38 -9.66 -16.19
N CYS A 444 12.18 -10.97 -16.11
CA CYS A 444 12.60 -11.92 -17.14
C CYS A 444 11.83 -11.69 -18.44
N ASP A 445 10.51 -11.50 -18.36
CA ASP A 445 9.67 -11.20 -19.51
C ASP A 445 10.11 -9.90 -20.21
N TRP A 446 10.37 -8.85 -19.42
CA TRP A 446 10.91 -7.59 -19.96
C TRP A 446 12.26 -7.80 -20.67
N ALA A 447 13.20 -8.53 -20.06
CA ALA A 447 14.53 -8.75 -20.63
C ALA A 447 14.49 -9.55 -21.93
N LEU A 448 13.58 -10.54 -22.03
CA LEU A 448 13.38 -11.32 -23.26
C LEU A 448 12.82 -10.47 -24.42
N ARG A 449 12.02 -9.46 -24.11
CA ARG A 449 11.52 -8.50 -25.12
C ARG A 449 12.55 -7.44 -25.53
N HIS A 450 13.67 -7.35 -24.80
CA HIS A 450 14.73 -6.37 -25.01
C HIS A 450 16.10 -7.07 -25.14
N LEU A 451 16.15 -8.19 -25.85
CA LEU A 451 17.40 -8.96 -26.05
C LEU A 451 18.47 -8.18 -26.78
N ASP A 452 18.10 -7.15 -27.55
CA ASP A 452 18.99 -6.18 -28.18
C ASP A 452 19.90 -5.43 -27.17
N GLN A 453 19.49 -5.33 -25.92
CA GLN A 453 20.28 -4.71 -24.85
C GLN A 453 21.21 -5.69 -24.13
N PHE A 454 21.20 -6.96 -24.50
CA PHE A 454 21.95 -8.03 -23.85
C PHE A 454 22.90 -8.76 -24.82
N PRO A 455 24.01 -9.34 -24.34
CA PRO A 455 24.45 -9.42 -22.94
C PRO A 455 25.09 -8.12 -22.42
N VAL A 456 24.95 -7.88 -21.13
CA VAL A 456 25.53 -6.72 -20.42
C VAL A 456 26.84 -7.13 -19.74
N ASP A 457 27.93 -6.38 -20.00
CA ASP A 457 29.18 -6.59 -19.24
C ASP A 457 29.07 -6.00 -17.84
N VAL A 458 29.11 -6.86 -16.82
CA VAL A 458 28.95 -6.47 -15.42
C VAL A 458 30.09 -5.57 -14.91
N GLU A 459 31.26 -5.60 -15.53
CA GLU A 459 32.38 -4.76 -15.18
C GLU A 459 32.20 -3.30 -15.63
N ARG A 460 31.43 -3.07 -16.68
CA ARG A 460 31.23 -1.74 -17.30
C ARG A 460 29.85 -1.15 -17.07
N ALA A 461 28.85 -2.00 -16.94
CA ALA A 461 27.45 -1.58 -16.84
C ALA A 461 27.19 -0.63 -15.66
N SER A 462 26.38 0.39 -15.90
CA SER A 462 25.93 1.29 -14.83
C SER A 462 24.99 0.57 -13.84
N TYR A 463 24.85 1.12 -12.63
CA TYR A 463 23.95 0.54 -11.62
C TYR A 463 22.50 0.35 -12.15
N PRO A 464 21.87 1.34 -12.83
CA PRO A 464 20.54 1.14 -13.41
C PRO A 464 20.48 0.02 -14.46
N VAL A 465 21.52 -0.14 -15.28
CA VAL A 465 21.60 -1.21 -16.29
C VAL A 465 21.70 -2.58 -15.62
N LEU A 466 22.53 -2.71 -14.58
CA LEU A 466 22.62 -3.96 -13.80
C LEU A 466 21.27 -4.35 -13.20
N LEU A 467 20.43 -3.38 -12.79
CA LEU A 467 19.10 -3.65 -12.28
C LEU A 467 18.12 -4.15 -13.35
N ARG A 468 18.41 -3.97 -14.63
CA ARG A 468 17.60 -4.54 -15.74
C ARG A 468 17.88 -6.03 -15.95
N VAL A 469 19.05 -6.52 -15.52
CA VAL A 469 19.47 -7.92 -15.70
C VAL A 469 18.68 -8.86 -14.79
N PRO A 470 17.97 -9.90 -15.32
CA PRO A 470 17.37 -10.95 -14.51
C PRO A 470 18.39 -11.60 -13.56
N GLY A 471 17.99 -11.87 -12.31
CA GLY A 471 18.89 -12.44 -11.31
C GLY A 471 19.84 -11.46 -10.61
N ILE A 472 19.89 -10.17 -11.00
CA ILE A 472 20.63 -9.13 -10.30
C ILE A 472 19.66 -8.21 -9.56
N GLY A 473 19.75 -8.19 -8.23
CA GLY A 473 18.96 -7.31 -7.36
C GLY A 473 19.74 -6.07 -6.91
N PRO A 474 19.07 -5.12 -6.21
CA PRO A 474 19.71 -3.88 -5.73
C PRO A 474 20.96 -4.12 -4.86
N LYS A 475 20.92 -5.13 -3.98
CA LYS A 475 22.07 -5.49 -3.15
C LYS A 475 23.24 -6.01 -3.97
N SER A 476 22.97 -6.91 -4.93
CA SER A 476 23.99 -7.49 -5.83
C SER A 476 24.56 -6.43 -6.77
N ALA A 477 23.71 -5.59 -7.39
CA ALA A 477 24.15 -4.48 -8.23
C ALA A 477 25.07 -3.50 -7.49
N SER A 478 24.71 -3.15 -6.23
CA SER A 478 25.54 -2.29 -5.39
C SER A 478 26.91 -2.94 -5.06
N ARG A 479 26.92 -4.25 -4.75
CA ARG A 479 28.16 -4.99 -4.49
C ARG A 479 29.05 -5.06 -5.73
N ILE A 480 28.49 -5.33 -6.89
CA ILE A 480 29.19 -5.36 -8.19
C ILE A 480 29.83 -4.00 -8.46
N THR A 481 29.06 -2.90 -8.40
CA THR A 481 29.58 -1.54 -8.66
C THR A 481 30.66 -1.11 -7.67
N HIS A 482 30.68 -1.67 -6.47
CA HIS A 482 31.72 -1.41 -5.49
C HIS A 482 32.95 -2.30 -5.76
N ALA A 483 32.78 -3.60 -5.90
CA ALA A 483 33.86 -4.58 -6.01
C ALA A 483 34.73 -4.40 -7.25
N ARG A 484 34.14 -4.08 -8.42
CA ARG A 484 34.88 -3.86 -9.67
C ARG A 484 35.87 -2.68 -9.65
N ARG A 485 35.83 -1.84 -8.60
CA ARG A 485 36.82 -0.77 -8.39
C ARG A 485 38.15 -1.28 -7.87
N TYR A 486 38.15 -2.50 -7.31
CA TYR A 486 39.31 -3.09 -6.63
C TYR A 486 39.93 -4.27 -7.40
N GLY A 487 39.27 -4.75 -8.45
CA GLY A 487 39.76 -5.85 -9.28
C GLY A 487 38.72 -6.36 -10.26
N SER A 488 39.17 -7.24 -11.17
CA SER A 488 38.31 -7.92 -12.12
C SER A 488 37.38 -8.89 -11.41
N LEU A 489 36.19 -9.07 -11.97
CA LEU A 489 35.15 -9.97 -11.44
C LEU A 489 35.13 -11.27 -12.25
N ASP A 490 34.71 -12.35 -11.59
CA ASP A 490 34.39 -13.62 -12.20
C ASP A 490 33.00 -14.11 -11.77
N PHE A 491 32.49 -15.18 -12.36
CA PHE A 491 31.16 -15.69 -12.05
C PHE A 491 31.03 -16.24 -10.64
N ASP A 492 32.12 -16.73 -10.02
CA ASP A 492 32.12 -17.18 -8.64
C ASP A 492 32.00 -15.99 -7.67
N SER A 493 32.68 -14.90 -7.96
CA SER A 493 32.54 -13.64 -7.23
C SER A 493 31.10 -13.09 -7.35
N LEU A 494 30.52 -13.13 -8.54
CA LEU A 494 29.13 -12.71 -8.75
C LEU A 494 28.15 -13.56 -7.92
N LYS A 495 28.36 -14.89 -7.87
CA LYS A 495 27.57 -15.80 -7.03
C LYS A 495 27.70 -15.44 -5.54
N LYS A 496 28.92 -15.18 -5.04
CA LYS A 496 29.16 -14.74 -3.66
C LYS A 496 28.53 -13.37 -3.37
N MET A 497 28.41 -12.49 -4.34
CA MET A 497 27.70 -11.21 -4.24
C MET A 497 26.18 -11.34 -4.25
N GLY A 498 25.64 -12.56 -4.43
CA GLY A 498 24.21 -12.85 -4.41
C GLY A 498 23.52 -12.69 -5.76
N VAL A 499 24.26 -12.78 -6.85
CA VAL A 499 23.67 -12.89 -8.21
C VAL A 499 23.07 -14.28 -8.39
N VAL A 500 21.83 -14.33 -8.86
CA VAL A 500 21.14 -15.59 -9.20
C VAL A 500 21.58 -16.02 -10.61
N LEU A 501 22.74 -16.71 -10.68
CA LEU A 501 23.36 -17.08 -11.95
C LEU A 501 22.47 -17.96 -12.83
N LYS A 502 21.60 -18.80 -12.25
CA LYS A 502 20.60 -19.59 -13.01
C LYS A 502 19.72 -18.75 -13.95
N ARG A 503 19.53 -17.46 -13.63
CA ARG A 503 18.77 -16.52 -14.47
C ARG A 503 19.70 -15.53 -15.19
N ALA A 504 20.76 -15.06 -14.51
CA ALA A 504 21.58 -13.96 -15.01
C ALA A 504 22.53 -14.37 -16.15
N HIS A 505 23.02 -15.60 -16.20
CA HIS A 505 24.07 -16.01 -17.14
C HIS A 505 23.69 -15.86 -18.64
N TYR A 506 22.40 -15.85 -18.97
CA TYR A 506 21.92 -15.59 -20.33
C TYR A 506 22.08 -14.12 -20.76
N PHE A 507 22.12 -13.22 -19.77
CA PHE A 507 22.00 -11.77 -19.99
C PHE A 507 23.27 -10.99 -19.65
N ILE A 508 24.35 -11.67 -19.22
CA ILE A 508 25.59 -11.01 -18.78
C ILE A 508 26.83 -11.61 -19.37
N THR A 509 27.85 -10.75 -19.52
CA THR A 509 29.26 -11.16 -19.64
C THR A 509 30.04 -10.65 -18.43
N CYS A 510 31.16 -11.27 -18.15
CA CYS A 510 32.10 -10.89 -17.14
C CYS A 510 33.50 -10.83 -17.75
N GLY A 511 34.10 -9.64 -17.86
CA GLY A 511 35.32 -9.43 -18.61
C GLY A 511 35.19 -9.82 -20.09
N GLY A 512 34.04 -9.59 -20.72
CA GLY A 512 33.76 -9.95 -22.10
C GLY A 512 33.46 -11.42 -22.35
N ARG A 513 33.45 -12.28 -21.32
CA ARG A 513 33.22 -13.73 -21.46
C ARG A 513 31.83 -14.10 -20.92
N GLN A 514 31.15 -14.99 -21.64
CA GLN A 514 29.93 -15.65 -21.18
C GLN A 514 30.27 -16.80 -20.20
N MET A 515 29.36 -17.12 -19.25
CA MET A 515 29.53 -18.26 -18.34
C MET A 515 29.47 -19.61 -19.11
N TYR A 516 28.56 -19.69 -20.05
CA TYR A 516 28.34 -20.82 -20.93
C TYR A 516 28.16 -20.31 -22.36
N HIS A 517 28.55 -21.11 -23.35
CA HIS A 517 28.30 -20.78 -24.74
C HIS A 517 26.83 -21.07 -25.09
N THR A 518 25.96 -20.12 -24.72
CA THR A 518 24.52 -20.27 -24.92
C THR A 518 24.02 -19.35 -26.02
N PRO A 519 23.08 -19.80 -26.88
CA PRO A 519 22.44 -18.93 -27.85
C PRO A 519 21.67 -17.83 -27.15
N ILE A 520 21.80 -16.60 -27.63
CA ILE A 520 20.98 -15.47 -27.17
C ILE A 520 19.73 -15.40 -28.05
N GLU A 521 18.89 -16.40 -27.89
CA GLU A 521 17.64 -16.56 -28.65
C GLU A 521 16.46 -16.57 -27.65
N GLN A 522 15.43 -15.80 -27.96
CA GLN A 522 14.27 -15.63 -27.09
C GLN A 522 13.60 -16.96 -26.72
N GLU A 523 13.42 -17.83 -27.72
CA GLU A 523 12.74 -19.12 -27.52
C GLU A 523 13.56 -20.06 -26.62
N TYR A 524 14.86 -20.16 -26.89
CA TYR A 524 15.78 -20.98 -26.10
C TYR A 524 15.80 -20.53 -24.63
N ILE A 525 16.04 -19.24 -24.41
CA ILE A 525 16.13 -18.67 -23.03
C ILE A 525 14.79 -18.81 -22.30
N THR A 526 13.66 -18.58 -22.99
CA THR A 526 12.33 -18.74 -22.41
C THR A 526 12.11 -20.15 -21.89
N ARG A 527 12.41 -21.18 -22.69
CA ARG A 527 12.28 -22.59 -22.28
C ARG A 527 13.09 -22.89 -21.02
N GLN A 528 14.31 -22.38 -20.91
CA GLN A 528 15.18 -22.59 -19.77
C GLN A 528 14.65 -21.87 -18.52
N LEU A 529 14.22 -20.61 -18.64
CA LEU A 529 13.69 -19.82 -17.52
C LEU A 529 12.38 -20.39 -16.97
N VAL A 530 11.46 -20.81 -17.83
CA VAL A 530 10.21 -21.46 -17.42
C VAL A 530 10.49 -22.76 -16.65
N THR A 531 11.53 -23.51 -17.01
CA THR A 531 11.90 -24.72 -16.29
C THR A 531 12.40 -24.40 -14.87
N VAL A 532 13.16 -23.33 -14.70
CA VAL A 532 13.64 -22.86 -13.39
C VAL A 532 12.48 -22.46 -12.48
N ASP A 533 11.44 -21.85 -13.03
CA ASP A 533 10.32 -21.31 -12.25
C ASP A 533 9.18 -22.31 -12.00
N LYS A 534 9.22 -23.52 -12.58
CA LYS A 534 8.15 -24.54 -12.43
C LYS A 534 7.82 -24.87 -10.97
N ASN A 535 8.81 -25.02 -10.11
CA ASN A 535 8.60 -25.36 -8.71
C ASN A 535 7.91 -24.22 -7.93
N ASP A 536 8.22 -22.98 -8.26
CA ASP A 536 7.61 -21.80 -7.64
C ASP A 536 6.16 -21.65 -8.13
N LEU A 537 5.92 -21.83 -9.41
CA LEU A 537 4.57 -21.83 -10.01
C LEU A 537 3.69 -22.94 -9.45
N TRP A 538 4.26 -24.14 -9.26
CA TRP A 538 3.53 -25.25 -8.65
C TRP A 538 3.11 -24.92 -7.23
N LYS A 539 4.02 -24.37 -6.41
CA LYS A 539 3.71 -23.94 -5.04
C LYS A 539 2.62 -22.87 -5.01
N ILE A 540 2.66 -21.89 -5.90
CA ILE A 540 1.65 -20.82 -5.99
C ILE A 540 0.28 -21.42 -6.32
N ARG A 541 0.20 -22.32 -7.32
CA ARG A 541 -1.06 -22.94 -7.74
C ARG A 541 -1.67 -23.87 -6.69
N HIS A 542 -0.82 -24.51 -5.87
CA HIS A 542 -1.24 -25.53 -4.89
C HIS A 542 -1.15 -25.03 -3.44
N SER A 543 -0.84 -23.77 -3.19
CA SER A 543 -0.93 -23.16 -1.85
C SER A 543 -2.38 -22.96 -1.35
N GLY A 544 -3.33 -23.50 -2.06
CA GLY A 544 -4.74 -23.17 -2.09
C GLY A 544 -5.64 -23.79 -1.05
N GLU A 545 -5.17 -24.24 0.12
CA GLU A 545 -6.09 -24.56 1.22
C GLU A 545 -6.20 -23.45 2.28
N SER A 546 -5.34 -22.46 2.22
CA SER A 546 -5.50 -21.21 2.98
C SER A 546 -5.21 -20.03 2.06
N TYR A 547 -6.22 -19.26 1.73
CA TYR A 547 -6.11 -18.01 1.01
C TYR A 547 -5.38 -16.96 1.86
N SER A 548 -4.09 -17.18 2.08
CA SER A 548 -3.20 -16.21 2.70
C SER A 548 -2.49 -15.42 1.62
N GLN A 549 -2.46 -14.11 1.77
CA GLN A 549 -1.62 -13.27 0.90
C GLN A 549 -0.18 -13.74 1.01
N MET A 550 0.39 -14.25 -0.09
CA MET A 550 1.77 -14.70 -0.12
C MET A 550 2.71 -13.51 0.02
N THR A 551 3.72 -13.65 0.85
CA THR A 551 4.79 -12.65 1.01
C THR A 551 5.89 -12.87 -0.01
N LEU A 552 6.73 -11.87 -0.22
CA LEU A 552 7.94 -12.03 -1.05
C LEU A 552 8.91 -13.08 -0.47
N ALA A 553 8.85 -13.33 0.84
CA ALA A 553 9.61 -14.39 1.50
C ALA A 553 9.14 -15.80 1.10
N ASP A 554 7.83 -15.99 0.86
CA ASP A 554 7.28 -17.27 0.38
C ASP A 554 7.78 -17.62 -1.03
N PHE A 555 8.33 -16.62 -1.74
CA PHE A 555 8.92 -16.77 -3.07
C PHE A 555 10.45 -16.78 -3.06
N GLY A 556 11.08 -16.95 -1.89
CA GLY A 556 12.54 -16.98 -1.77
C GLY A 556 13.25 -15.64 -2.05
N ILE A 557 12.51 -14.56 -2.12
CA ILE A 557 13.03 -13.19 -2.25
C ILE A 557 13.30 -12.67 -0.85
N LYS A 558 14.50 -12.96 -0.33
CA LYS A 558 15.00 -12.45 0.95
C LYS A 558 15.44 -11.00 0.85
#